data_968b384fa4699aae506bfc072a3223b7
#
_entry.id   968b384fa4699aae506bfc072a3223b7
#
_cell.length_a   1.000
_cell.length_b   1.000
_cell.length_c   1.000
_cell.angle_alpha   90.00
_cell.angle_beta   90.00
_cell.angle_gamma   90.00
#
_symmetry.space_group_name_H-M   'P 1'
#
loop_
_entity.id
_entity.type
_entity.pdbx_description
1 polymer ?
#
loop_
_entity_poly.entity_id
_entity_poly.type
_entity_poly.pdbx_seq_one_letter_code
_entity_poly.pdbx_strand_id
1 'polypeptide(L)'
;MRLMKRRYILKVLLKSLIFFTLSNSLAFSKLKKILKNDEDWKKILTPDQFNILRREGTERPFSSILNDEYRNGDYICVACETKLFHSSMKYDSGTGWPSFFDHYKGSIETKIDYKLFYPRVEYHCAACEGHHGHLFNDGPRPTFKRYCNNGKVLKFIPAV
;
A
#
# COMPACT_ATOMS: atom_id res chain seq x y z
N MET A 1 -41.00 12.36 48.24
CA MET A 1 -41.04 11.34 47.17
C MET A 1 -40.45 11.77 45.79
N ARG A 2 -39.94 13.00 45.62
CA ARG A 2 -39.40 13.53 44.34
C ARG A 2 -37.86 13.41 44.19
N LEU A 3 -37.09 13.24 45.25
CA LEU A 3 -35.62 13.21 45.24
C LEU A 3 -35.02 11.84 44.89
N MET A 4 -35.74 10.75 45.14
CA MET A 4 -35.22 9.40 44.84
C MET A 4 -35.22 9.09 43.35
N LYS A 5 -36.12 9.64 42.55
CA LYS A 5 -36.20 9.41 41.11
C LYS A 5 -35.03 10.03 40.31
N ARG A 6 -34.52 11.19 40.76
CA ARG A 6 -33.38 11.85 40.10
C ARG A 6 -32.06 11.10 40.25
N ARG A 7 -31.80 10.52 41.40
CA ARG A 7 -30.56 9.72 41.62
C ARG A 7 -30.55 8.41 40.85
N TYR A 8 -31.72 7.82 40.59
CA TYR A 8 -31.86 6.59 39.81
C TYR A 8 -31.59 6.85 38.32
N ILE A 9 -32.15 7.94 37.79
CA ILE A 9 -31.97 8.35 36.39
C ILE A 9 -30.52 8.69 36.10
N LEU A 10 -29.83 9.40 37.00
CA LEU A 10 -28.37 9.71 36.87
C LEU A 10 -27.50 8.46 36.90
N LYS A 11 -27.83 7.44 37.68
CA LYS A 11 -27.08 6.18 37.74
C LYS A 11 -27.29 5.31 36.50
N VAL A 12 -28.46 5.37 35.91
CA VAL A 12 -28.78 4.64 34.65
C VAL A 12 -28.13 5.34 33.46
N LEU A 13 -28.12 6.67 33.39
CA LEU A 13 -27.42 7.43 32.35
C LEU A 13 -25.89 7.29 32.44
N LEU A 14 -25.32 7.19 33.65
CA LEU A 14 -23.88 6.99 33.82
C LEU A 14 -23.45 5.55 33.40
N LYS A 15 -24.30 4.56 33.58
CA LYS A 15 -24.03 3.18 33.15
C LYS A 15 -24.21 2.99 31.63
N SER A 16 -25.11 3.73 30.99
CA SER A 16 -25.25 3.70 29.52
C SER A 16 -24.13 4.44 28.79
N LEU A 17 -23.50 5.45 29.43
CA LEU A 17 -22.36 6.17 28.83
C LEU A 17 -21.07 5.35 28.83
N ILE A 18 -20.91 4.39 29.75
CA ILE A 18 -19.72 3.51 29.84
C ILE A 18 -19.79 2.39 28.79
N PHE A 19 -20.98 2.06 28.28
CA PHE A 19 -21.13 0.98 27.29
C PHE A 19 -20.91 1.42 25.84
N PHE A 20 -20.78 2.74 25.58
CA PHE A 20 -20.66 3.27 24.21
C PHE A 20 -19.20 3.57 23.80
N THR A 21 -18.21 3.28 24.65
CA THR A 21 -16.78 3.51 24.33
C THR A 21 -15.98 2.23 24.07
N LEU A 22 -16.64 1.08 23.86
CA LEU A 22 -15.96 -0.02 23.15
C LEU A 22 -16.01 0.30 21.64
N SER A 23 -15.32 1.34 21.25
CA SER A 23 -14.89 1.50 19.86
C SER A 23 -14.12 0.26 19.49
N ASN A 24 -14.67 -0.57 18.62
CA ASN A 24 -13.92 -1.57 17.87
C ASN A 24 -12.84 -0.85 17.05
N SER A 25 -11.77 -0.44 17.70
CA SER A 25 -10.50 -0.22 17.01
C SER A 25 -10.08 -1.60 16.51
N LEU A 26 -10.50 -1.96 15.30
CA LEU A 26 -9.86 -3.02 14.53
C LEU A 26 -8.39 -2.61 14.48
N ALA A 27 -7.60 -3.13 15.42
CA ALA A 27 -6.16 -2.97 15.41
C ALA A 27 -5.69 -3.60 14.10
N PHE A 28 -5.45 -2.75 13.08
CA PHE A 28 -4.86 -3.19 11.83
C PHE A 28 -3.47 -3.71 12.19
N SER A 29 -3.32 -5.04 12.14
CA SER A 29 -2.02 -5.66 12.43
C SER A 29 -1.00 -5.12 11.43
N LYS A 30 -0.03 -4.35 11.92
CA LYS A 30 1.08 -3.88 11.11
C LYS A 30 1.82 -5.10 10.55
N LEU A 31 2.09 -5.13 9.24
CA LEU A 31 2.82 -6.22 8.62
C LEU A 31 4.18 -6.41 9.30
N LYS A 32 4.55 -7.67 9.52
CA LYS A 32 5.88 -7.99 10.08
C LYS A 32 6.96 -7.57 9.07
N LYS A 33 7.90 -6.75 9.53
CA LYS A 33 9.04 -6.32 8.69
C LYS A 33 9.95 -7.50 8.37
N ILE A 34 10.38 -7.58 7.11
CA ILE A 34 11.32 -8.58 6.59
C ILE A 34 12.65 -7.88 6.35
N LEU A 35 13.56 -8.04 7.31
CA LEU A 35 14.89 -7.42 7.25
C LEU A 35 15.89 -8.45 6.73
N LYS A 36 16.55 -8.12 5.62
CA LYS A 36 17.65 -8.89 5.02
C LYS A 36 18.75 -7.92 4.58
N ASN A 37 19.99 -8.38 4.58
CA ASN A 37 21.09 -7.64 3.99
C ASN A 37 21.09 -7.71 2.45
N ASP A 38 21.91 -6.92 1.81
CA ASP A 38 21.95 -6.84 0.35
C ASP A 38 22.36 -8.18 -0.31
N GLU A 39 23.27 -8.92 0.31
CA GLU A 39 23.72 -10.21 -0.23
C GLU A 39 22.59 -11.25 -0.25
N ASP A 40 21.74 -11.25 0.77
CA ASP A 40 20.58 -12.13 0.81
C ASP A 40 19.51 -11.71 -0.19
N TRP A 41 19.33 -10.40 -0.42
CA TRP A 41 18.44 -9.91 -1.47
C TRP A 41 18.94 -10.27 -2.87
N LYS A 42 20.25 -10.18 -3.14
CA LYS A 42 20.85 -10.56 -4.43
C LYS A 42 20.70 -12.04 -4.76
N LYS A 43 20.57 -12.92 -3.76
CA LYS A 43 20.34 -14.37 -3.99
C LYS A 43 18.94 -14.68 -4.56
N ILE A 44 17.95 -13.82 -4.32
CA ILE A 44 16.55 -14.06 -4.67
C ILE A 44 15.98 -13.09 -5.70
N LEU A 45 16.67 -11.99 -5.96
CA LEU A 45 16.26 -10.96 -6.92
C LEU A 45 17.16 -10.99 -8.16
N THR A 46 16.57 -10.74 -9.32
CA THR A 46 17.39 -10.44 -10.51
C THR A 46 18.13 -9.11 -10.33
N PRO A 47 19.21 -8.86 -11.08
CA PRO A 47 19.92 -7.57 -11.01
C PRO A 47 19.03 -6.36 -11.20
N ASP A 48 18.07 -6.40 -12.14
CA ASP A 48 17.11 -5.32 -12.36
C ASP A 48 16.18 -5.12 -11.17
N GLN A 49 15.64 -6.22 -10.62
CA GLN A 49 14.76 -6.19 -9.45
C GLN A 49 15.51 -5.66 -8.22
N PHE A 50 16.74 -6.09 -8.01
CA PHE A 50 17.58 -5.58 -6.93
C PHE A 50 17.87 -4.09 -7.09
N ASN A 51 18.22 -3.64 -8.30
CA ASN A 51 18.44 -2.22 -8.57
C ASN A 51 17.19 -1.37 -8.29
N ILE A 52 16.00 -1.83 -8.68
CA ILE A 52 14.77 -1.10 -8.43
C ILE A 52 14.42 -1.14 -6.94
N LEU A 53 14.30 -2.33 -6.33
CA LEU A 53 13.81 -2.49 -4.96
C LEU A 53 14.75 -1.96 -3.89
N ARG A 54 16.08 -2.03 -4.12
CA ARG A 54 17.11 -1.75 -3.09
C ARG A 54 17.99 -0.54 -3.39
N ARG A 55 17.98 -0.05 -4.64
CA ARG A 55 18.74 1.14 -5.09
C ARG A 55 17.82 2.24 -5.62
N GLU A 56 16.46 2.04 -5.51
CA GLU A 56 15.46 3.00 -5.96
C GLU A 56 15.63 3.35 -7.45
N GLY A 57 15.96 2.33 -8.25
CA GLY A 57 16.03 2.44 -9.70
C GLY A 57 14.65 2.56 -10.34
N THR A 58 14.63 2.85 -11.63
CA THR A 58 13.41 2.93 -12.43
C THR A 58 13.60 2.16 -13.73
N GLU A 59 12.63 1.30 -14.10
CA GLU A 59 12.60 0.65 -15.41
C GLU A 59 12.26 1.64 -16.52
N ARG A 60 12.53 1.28 -17.78
CA ARG A 60 12.12 2.10 -18.92
C ARG A 60 10.59 2.14 -19.03
N PRO A 61 10.00 3.27 -19.45
CA PRO A 61 8.57 3.31 -19.75
C PRO A 61 8.23 2.30 -20.85
N PHE A 62 7.03 1.74 -20.79
CA PHE A 62 6.50 0.75 -21.73
C PHE A 62 7.29 -0.58 -21.80
N SER A 63 8.17 -0.86 -20.84
CA SER A 63 8.98 -2.09 -20.83
C SER A 63 8.32 -3.25 -20.07
N SER A 64 7.31 -2.99 -19.26
CA SER A 64 6.65 -4.03 -18.48
C SER A 64 5.46 -4.63 -19.22
N ILE A 65 5.41 -5.97 -19.30
CA ILE A 65 4.25 -6.72 -19.78
C ILE A 65 3.01 -6.48 -18.90
N LEU A 66 3.18 -6.03 -17.67
CA LEU A 66 2.08 -5.75 -16.77
C LEU A 66 1.31 -4.46 -17.12
N ASN A 67 1.79 -3.66 -18.06
CA ASN A 67 1.00 -2.56 -18.60
C ASN A 67 -0.33 -3.08 -19.20
N ASP A 68 -0.26 -4.19 -19.93
CA ASP A 68 -1.39 -4.79 -20.65
C ASP A 68 -2.05 -5.94 -19.88
N GLU A 69 -1.72 -6.16 -18.60
CA GLU A 69 -2.34 -7.18 -17.77
C GLU A 69 -3.63 -6.66 -17.14
N TYR A 70 -4.79 -7.14 -17.63
CA TYR A 70 -6.13 -6.70 -17.19
C TYR A 70 -7.00 -7.82 -16.60
N ARG A 71 -6.47 -9.04 -16.47
CA ARG A 71 -7.21 -10.14 -15.85
C ARG A 71 -7.49 -9.85 -14.38
N ASN A 72 -8.52 -10.51 -13.84
CA ASN A 72 -8.82 -10.43 -12.42
C ASN A 72 -7.72 -11.11 -11.60
N GLY A 73 -7.23 -10.45 -10.53
CA GLY A 73 -6.15 -10.98 -9.70
C GLY A 73 -5.44 -9.93 -8.86
N ASP A 74 -4.35 -10.36 -8.24
CA ASP A 74 -3.54 -9.58 -7.33
C ASP A 74 -2.16 -9.27 -7.91
N TYR A 75 -1.68 -8.07 -7.65
CA TYR A 75 -0.29 -7.69 -7.89
C TYR A 75 0.46 -7.73 -6.57
N ILE A 76 1.49 -8.58 -6.51
CA ILE A 76 2.29 -8.82 -5.31
C ILE A 76 3.72 -8.35 -5.49
N CYS A 77 4.40 -8.02 -4.39
CA CYS A 77 5.82 -7.69 -4.38
C CYS A 77 6.64 -8.93 -4.72
N VAL A 78 7.54 -8.86 -5.71
CA VAL A 78 8.40 -10.01 -6.10
C VAL A 78 9.38 -10.43 -5.01
N ALA A 79 9.73 -9.53 -4.07
CA ALA A 79 10.72 -9.80 -3.02
C ALA A 79 10.13 -10.57 -1.81
N CYS A 80 8.85 -10.37 -1.50
CA CYS A 80 8.26 -10.87 -0.25
C CYS A 80 6.82 -11.35 -0.39
N GLU A 81 6.27 -11.36 -1.60
CA GLU A 81 4.92 -11.80 -1.94
C GLU A 81 3.78 -11.06 -1.22
N THR A 82 4.07 -9.92 -0.60
CA THR A 82 3.03 -9.07 -0.03
C THR A 82 2.11 -8.59 -1.14
N LYS A 83 0.79 -8.76 -0.97
CA LYS A 83 -0.23 -8.22 -1.87
C LYS A 83 -0.24 -6.70 -1.77
N LEU A 84 0.00 -6.03 -2.88
CA LEU A 84 0.07 -4.57 -2.95
C LEU A 84 -1.19 -3.96 -3.57
N PHE A 85 -1.63 -4.52 -4.70
CA PHE A 85 -2.78 -4.00 -5.46
C PHE A 85 -3.67 -5.14 -5.95
N HIS A 86 -4.96 -4.83 -6.07
CA HIS A 86 -5.90 -5.67 -6.81
C HIS A 86 -6.09 -5.13 -8.23
N SER A 87 -6.39 -5.99 -9.19
CA SER A 87 -6.60 -5.60 -10.59
C SER A 87 -7.69 -4.54 -10.80
N SER A 88 -8.72 -4.52 -9.93
CA SER A 88 -9.77 -3.50 -9.97
C SER A 88 -9.28 -2.07 -9.64
N MET A 89 -8.09 -1.95 -9.08
CA MET A 89 -7.46 -0.65 -8.78
C MET A 89 -6.58 -0.16 -9.93
N LYS A 90 -6.33 -1.04 -10.93
CA LYS A 90 -5.45 -0.73 -12.07
C LYS A 90 -6.18 0.11 -13.12
N TYR A 91 -5.43 1.02 -13.74
CA TYR A 91 -5.89 1.79 -14.88
C TYR A 91 -4.70 2.13 -15.80
N ASP A 92 -5.00 2.47 -17.05
CA ASP A 92 -3.99 2.99 -17.96
C ASP A 92 -3.82 4.50 -17.73
N SER A 93 -2.65 4.89 -17.25
CA SER A 93 -2.30 6.31 -17.06
C SER A 93 -1.64 6.96 -18.28
N GLY A 94 -1.35 6.18 -19.32
CA GLY A 94 -0.60 6.64 -20.50
C GLY A 94 0.88 6.91 -20.24
N THR A 95 1.39 6.71 -19.01
CA THR A 95 2.78 7.07 -18.65
C THR A 95 3.80 5.99 -18.97
N GLY A 96 3.34 4.78 -19.32
CA GLY A 96 4.19 3.65 -19.68
C GLY A 96 4.61 2.77 -18.50
N TRP A 97 4.05 2.99 -17.32
CA TRP A 97 4.23 2.16 -16.13
C TRP A 97 2.88 1.68 -15.60
N PRO A 98 2.79 0.45 -15.05
CA PRO A 98 1.58 -0.03 -14.38
C PRO A 98 1.14 0.96 -13.31
N SER A 99 -0.11 1.42 -13.38
CA SER A 99 -0.64 2.48 -12.52
C SER A 99 -1.89 2.02 -11.79
N PHE A 100 -1.99 2.37 -10.50
CA PHE A 100 -3.10 2.01 -9.63
C PHE A 100 -3.62 3.25 -8.90
N PHE A 101 -4.94 3.34 -8.70
CA PHE A 101 -5.52 4.47 -7.98
C PHE A 101 -5.63 4.24 -6.46
N ASP A 102 -5.48 2.99 -6.00
CA ASP A 102 -5.51 2.60 -4.58
C ASP A 102 -4.61 1.40 -4.34
N HIS A 103 -4.50 0.93 -3.10
CA HIS A 103 -3.70 -0.21 -2.70
C HIS A 103 -4.35 -1.00 -1.56
N TYR A 104 -3.93 -2.22 -1.28
CA TYR A 104 -4.34 -2.95 -0.10
C TYR A 104 -3.92 -2.22 1.17
N LYS A 105 -4.86 -2.04 2.09
CA LYS A 105 -4.64 -1.29 3.33
C LYS A 105 -3.43 -1.84 4.10
N GLY A 106 -2.47 -0.96 4.41
CA GLY A 106 -1.26 -1.28 5.17
C GLY A 106 -0.19 -2.05 4.39
N SER A 107 -0.36 -2.27 3.08
CA SER A 107 0.64 -2.94 2.24
C SER A 107 1.78 -2.03 1.78
N ILE A 108 1.56 -0.72 1.84
CA ILE A 108 2.47 0.33 1.34
C ILE A 108 2.76 1.33 2.45
N GLU A 109 4.00 1.79 2.52
CA GLU A 109 4.45 2.96 3.28
C GLU A 109 5.07 3.97 2.30
N THR A 110 5.14 5.25 2.71
CA THR A 110 5.65 6.34 1.88
C THR A 110 6.75 7.10 2.58
N LYS A 111 7.67 7.67 1.81
CA LYS A 111 8.67 8.65 2.27
C LYS A 111 8.87 9.74 1.22
N ILE A 112 9.50 10.85 1.62
CA ILE A 112 9.85 11.91 0.67
C ILE A 112 11.17 11.54 -0.02
N ASP A 113 11.18 11.61 -1.35
CA ASP A 113 12.35 11.42 -2.21
C ASP A 113 12.86 12.79 -2.69
N TYR A 114 14.12 13.10 -2.38
CA TYR A 114 14.82 14.34 -2.74
C TYR A 114 15.88 14.15 -3.85
N LYS A 115 15.88 13.02 -4.57
CA LYS A 115 16.90 12.74 -5.60
C LYS A 115 16.84 13.69 -6.80
N LEU A 116 15.67 14.30 -7.05
CA LEU A 116 15.50 15.31 -8.10
C LEU A 116 15.46 16.72 -7.48
N PHE A 117 15.47 17.75 -8.34
CA PHE A 117 15.37 19.15 -7.91
C PHE A 117 14.08 19.53 -7.19
N TYR A 118 13.06 18.66 -7.24
CA TYR A 118 11.81 18.82 -6.52
C TYR A 118 11.48 17.54 -5.73
N PRO A 119 10.85 17.69 -4.55
CA PRO A 119 10.48 16.55 -3.74
C PRO A 119 9.37 15.74 -4.39
N ARG A 120 9.50 14.41 -4.34
CA ARG A 120 8.46 13.46 -4.75
C ARG A 120 8.07 12.59 -3.58
N VAL A 121 6.88 12.01 -3.64
CA VAL A 121 6.48 10.98 -2.67
C VAL A 121 6.83 9.62 -3.25
N GLU A 122 7.86 8.98 -2.71
CA GLU A 122 8.16 7.58 -2.97
C GLU A 122 7.22 6.68 -2.18
N TYR A 123 6.86 5.52 -2.73
CA TYR A 123 6.25 4.47 -1.97
C TYR A 123 7.00 3.14 -2.09
N HIS A 124 6.92 2.35 -1.03
CA HIS A 124 7.59 1.07 -0.90
C HIS A 124 6.70 0.04 -0.20
N CYS A 125 7.03 -1.23 -0.37
CA CYS A 125 6.36 -2.32 0.30
C CYS A 125 6.50 -2.21 1.82
N ALA A 126 5.39 -2.22 2.56
CA ALA A 126 5.40 -2.10 4.01
C ALA A 126 6.09 -3.27 4.73
N ALA A 127 6.21 -4.45 4.09
CA ALA A 127 6.85 -5.61 4.69
C ALA A 127 8.38 -5.64 4.46
N CYS A 128 8.85 -5.48 3.22
CA CYS A 128 10.28 -5.65 2.89
C CYS A 128 11.02 -4.34 2.61
N GLU A 129 10.30 -3.19 2.67
CA GLU A 129 10.84 -1.86 2.40
C GLU A 129 11.42 -1.68 0.98
N GLY A 130 11.06 -2.58 0.06
CA GLY A 130 11.48 -2.48 -1.34
C GLY A 130 10.78 -1.33 -2.05
N HIS A 131 11.57 -0.49 -2.74
CA HIS A 131 11.06 0.61 -3.57
C HIS A 131 10.20 0.08 -4.72
N HIS A 132 8.99 0.60 -4.88
CA HIS A 132 8.10 0.23 -5.97
C HIS A 132 7.91 1.34 -7.00
N GLY A 133 7.92 2.61 -6.56
CA GLY A 133 7.69 3.75 -7.44
C GLY A 133 7.34 5.02 -6.70
N HIS A 134 6.57 5.89 -7.36
CA HIS A 134 6.19 7.19 -6.81
C HIS A 134 4.67 7.38 -6.84
N LEU A 135 4.20 8.15 -5.87
CA LEU A 135 2.80 8.52 -5.70
C LEU A 135 2.57 9.94 -6.22
N PHE A 136 1.58 10.08 -7.08
CA PHE A 136 1.14 11.33 -7.67
C PHE A 136 -0.33 11.62 -7.31
N ASN A 137 -0.75 12.90 -7.45
CA ASN A 137 -2.12 13.36 -7.19
C ASN A 137 -2.88 13.65 -8.50
N ASP A 138 -2.62 12.88 -9.53
CA ASP A 138 -3.17 13.01 -10.88
C ASP A 138 -3.93 11.78 -11.35
N GLY A 139 -4.32 10.91 -10.42
CA GLY A 139 -5.08 9.70 -10.70
C GLY A 139 -6.59 9.92 -10.83
N PRO A 140 -7.34 8.88 -11.18
CA PRO A 140 -8.79 8.93 -11.30
C PRO A 140 -9.50 8.91 -9.93
N ARG A 141 -10.81 9.15 -9.97
CA ARG A 141 -11.67 8.85 -8.80
C ARG A 141 -11.56 7.37 -8.42
N PRO A 142 -11.77 6.98 -7.14
CA PRO A 142 -12.23 7.83 -6.03
C PRO A 142 -11.12 8.56 -5.28
N THR A 143 -9.85 8.13 -5.41
CA THR A 143 -8.75 8.61 -4.56
C THR A 143 -8.00 9.80 -5.13
N PHE A 144 -8.09 10.04 -6.43
CA PHE A 144 -7.26 10.99 -7.19
C PHE A 144 -5.74 10.73 -7.05
N LYS A 145 -5.37 9.50 -6.65
CA LYS A 145 -3.99 9.06 -6.51
C LYS A 145 -3.57 8.23 -7.72
N ARG A 146 -2.29 8.31 -8.06
CA ARG A 146 -1.64 7.42 -9.00
C ARG A 146 -0.38 6.83 -8.37
N TYR A 147 -0.47 5.56 -8.05
CA TYR A 147 0.68 4.74 -7.68
C TYR A 147 1.33 4.26 -8.97
N CYS A 148 2.37 4.98 -9.42
CA CYS A 148 3.14 4.67 -10.62
C CYS A 148 4.19 3.62 -10.25
N ASN A 149 4.03 2.39 -10.72
CA ASN A 149 4.79 1.24 -10.23
C ASN A 149 5.78 0.71 -11.27
N ASN A 150 6.99 0.37 -10.85
CA ASN A 150 7.89 -0.42 -11.66
C ASN A 150 7.34 -1.84 -11.82
N GLY A 151 6.95 -2.23 -13.03
CA GLY A 151 6.33 -3.54 -13.26
C GLY A 151 7.27 -4.72 -13.05
N LYS A 152 8.60 -4.55 -13.27
CA LYS A 152 9.60 -5.61 -13.02
C LYS A 152 9.64 -6.08 -11.57
N VAL A 153 9.14 -5.28 -10.61
CA VAL A 153 9.11 -5.63 -9.19
C VAL A 153 7.73 -6.03 -8.69
N LEU A 154 6.78 -6.15 -9.62
CA LEU A 154 5.47 -6.77 -9.38
C LEU A 154 5.40 -8.15 -10.02
N LYS A 155 4.66 -9.05 -9.38
CA LYS A 155 4.20 -10.32 -9.95
C LYS A 155 2.67 -10.32 -9.93
N PHE A 156 2.06 -10.66 -11.06
CA PHE A 156 0.61 -10.83 -11.15
C PHE A 156 0.22 -12.26 -10.79
N ILE A 157 -0.78 -12.42 -9.93
CA ILE A 157 -1.38 -13.69 -9.53
C ILE A 157 -2.85 -13.65 -9.96
N PRO A 158 -3.26 -14.41 -10.97
CA PRO A 158 -4.66 -14.44 -11.39
C PRO A 158 -5.55 -15.01 -10.28
N ALA A 159 -6.76 -14.46 -10.17
CA ALA A 159 -7.80 -15.08 -9.36
C ALA A 159 -8.22 -16.42 -9.99
N VAL A 160 -8.47 -17.42 -9.14
CA VAL A 160 -8.98 -18.73 -9.54
C VAL A 160 -10.49 -18.69 -9.68
#